data_f75fe58e80522e5f789d50a373caec9b
#
_entry.id   f75fe58e80522e5f789d50a373caec9b
#
_cell.length_a   1.000
_cell.length_b   1.000
_cell.length_c   1.000
_cell.angle_alpha   90.00
_cell.angle_beta   90.00
_cell.angle_gamma   90.00
#
_symmetry.space_group_name_H-M   'P 1'
#
loop_
_entity.id
_entity.type
_entity.pdbx_description
1 polymer ?
#
loop_
_entity_poly.entity_id
_entity_poly.type
_entity_poly.pdbx_seq_one_letter_code
_entity_poly.pdbx_strand_id
1 'polypeptide(L)'
;MTTWSSLGHTAKVLEERRDDYGDPAEQFRAIADRWSITLGTPITPSQVALCMIDLKLARLAYDPGHVDSIVDVIGYAALLREVR
;
A
#
# COMPACT_ATOMS: atom_id res chain seq x y z
N MET A 1 -18.94 -7.20 9.58
CA MET A 1 -17.60 -6.87 10.10
C MET A 1 -17.55 -5.40 10.47
N THR A 2 -17.08 -5.09 11.65
CA THR A 2 -16.99 -3.70 12.11
C THR A 2 -15.70 -3.05 11.63
N THR A 3 -15.68 -1.72 11.58
CA THR A 3 -14.48 -0.95 11.24
C THR A 3 -13.32 -1.28 12.17
N TRP A 4 -13.60 -1.49 13.46
CA TRP A 4 -12.57 -1.84 14.44
C TRP A 4 -11.88 -3.16 14.13
N SER A 5 -12.65 -4.18 13.73
CA SER A 5 -12.07 -5.47 13.35
C SER A 5 -11.15 -5.34 12.13
N SER A 6 -11.58 -4.55 11.15
CA SER A 6 -10.77 -4.31 9.94
C SER A 6 -9.45 -3.59 10.25
N LEU A 7 -9.49 -2.59 11.13
CA LEU A 7 -8.29 -1.85 11.53
C LEU A 7 -7.32 -2.72 12.32
N GLY A 8 -7.82 -3.52 13.26
CA GLY A 8 -6.99 -4.44 14.03
C GLY A 8 -6.33 -5.50 13.15
N HIS A 9 -7.08 -6.07 12.22
CA HIS A 9 -6.55 -7.04 11.25
C HIS A 9 -5.48 -6.41 10.36
N THR A 10 -5.71 -5.20 9.87
CA THR A 10 -4.76 -4.48 9.03
C THR A 10 -3.45 -4.21 9.77
N ALA A 11 -3.52 -3.75 11.02
CA ALA A 11 -2.33 -3.48 11.82
C ALA A 11 -1.48 -4.75 11.99
N LYS A 12 -2.13 -5.88 12.26
CA LYS A 12 -1.45 -7.17 12.40
C LYS A 12 -0.76 -7.61 11.10
N VAL A 13 -1.45 -7.49 9.98
CA VAL A 13 -0.91 -7.86 8.66
C VAL A 13 0.30 -6.99 8.31
N LEU A 14 0.24 -5.69 8.56
CA LEU A 14 1.35 -4.78 8.29
C LEU A 14 2.56 -5.11 9.16
N GLU A 15 2.37 -5.45 10.43
CA GLU A 15 3.44 -5.84 11.33
C GLU A 15 4.12 -7.13 10.84
N GLU A 16 3.35 -8.14 10.45
CA GLU A 16 3.87 -9.38 9.89
C GLU A 16 4.65 -9.14 8.60
N ARG A 17 4.15 -8.29 7.71
CA ARG A 17 4.83 -7.96 6.45
C ARG A 17 6.15 -7.22 6.70
N ARG A 18 6.19 -6.33 7.70
CA ARG A 18 7.42 -5.61 8.04
C ARG A 18 8.50 -6.57 8.50
N ASP A 19 8.15 -7.57 9.29
CA ASP A 19 9.09 -8.59 9.76
C ASP A 19 9.63 -9.43 8.60
N ASP A 20 8.76 -9.78 7.63
CA ASP A 20 9.12 -10.67 6.51
C ASP A 20 9.85 -9.95 5.38
N TYR A 21 9.47 -8.71 5.06
CA TYR A 21 9.91 -7.99 3.86
C TYR A 21 10.72 -6.72 4.13
N GLY A 22 11.00 -6.41 5.40
CA GLY A 22 11.70 -5.20 5.80
C GLY A 22 10.76 -4.00 5.91
N ASP A 23 11.35 -2.80 5.91
CA ASP A 23 10.58 -1.57 6.07
C ASP A 23 9.82 -1.21 4.80
N PRO A 24 8.48 -1.14 4.84
CA PRO A 24 7.68 -0.78 3.66
C PRO A 24 8.04 0.59 3.07
N ALA A 25 8.41 1.57 3.90
CA ALA A 25 8.79 2.89 3.43
C ALA A 25 10.06 2.83 2.56
N GLU A 26 11.05 2.03 2.97
CA GLU A 26 12.26 1.82 2.18
C GLU A 26 11.96 1.10 0.87
N GLN A 27 11.06 0.10 0.91
CA GLN A 27 10.64 -0.59 -0.31
C GLN A 27 9.96 0.35 -1.29
N PHE A 28 9.13 1.26 -0.80
CA PHE A 28 8.46 2.23 -1.67
C PHE A 28 9.44 3.20 -2.30
N ARG A 29 10.51 3.58 -1.60
CA ARG A 29 11.60 4.38 -2.20
C ARG A 29 12.28 3.62 -3.32
N ALA A 30 12.59 2.34 -3.10
CA ALA A 30 13.19 1.49 -4.13
C ALA A 30 12.25 1.32 -5.33
N ILE A 31 10.97 1.12 -5.11
CA ILE A 31 9.97 1.02 -6.18
C ILE A 31 9.89 2.34 -6.95
N ALA A 32 9.90 3.48 -6.26
CA ALA A 32 9.86 4.80 -6.90
C ALA A 32 11.07 4.99 -7.82
N ASP A 33 12.25 4.57 -7.39
CA ASP A 33 13.46 4.63 -8.21
C ASP A 33 13.33 3.76 -9.45
N ARG A 34 12.82 2.54 -9.30
CA ARG A 34 12.59 1.63 -10.43
C ARG A 34 11.58 2.19 -11.42
N TRP A 35 10.47 2.71 -10.92
CA TRP A 35 9.42 3.28 -11.77
C TRP A 35 9.91 4.54 -12.49
N SER A 36 10.74 5.33 -11.83
CA SER A 36 11.34 6.52 -12.46
C SER A 36 12.18 6.14 -13.68
N ILE A 37 12.93 5.04 -13.59
CA ILE A 37 13.71 4.51 -14.72
C ILE A 37 12.78 4.01 -15.82
N THR A 38 11.80 3.20 -15.47
CA THR A 38 10.90 2.56 -16.44
C THR A 38 10.07 3.60 -17.20
N LEU A 39 9.56 4.60 -16.49
CA LEU A 39 8.67 5.62 -17.07
C LEU A 39 9.41 6.83 -17.61
N GLY A 40 10.71 6.96 -17.34
CA GLY A 40 11.52 8.07 -17.82
C GLY A 40 11.16 9.42 -17.22
N THR A 41 10.58 9.43 -16.01
CA THR A 41 10.18 10.66 -15.31
C THR A 41 10.31 10.43 -13.80
N PRO A 42 10.61 11.48 -13.01
CA PRO A 42 10.69 11.31 -11.56
C PRO A 42 9.37 10.82 -10.95
N ILE A 43 9.46 9.72 -10.20
CA ILE A 43 8.34 9.15 -9.45
C ILE A 43 8.72 9.19 -7.97
N THR A 44 7.83 9.71 -7.13
CA THR A 44 8.05 9.78 -5.69
C THR A 44 7.47 8.56 -4.98
N PRO A 45 7.97 8.21 -3.77
CA PRO A 45 7.35 7.18 -2.96
C PRO A 45 5.87 7.42 -2.66
N SER A 46 5.46 8.69 -2.48
CA SER A 46 4.05 9.05 -2.31
C SER A 46 3.22 8.67 -3.52
N GLN A 47 3.75 8.91 -4.72
CA GLN A 47 3.06 8.52 -5.96
C GLN A 47 2.95 7.01 -6.08
N VAL A 48 3.97 6.26 -5.67
CA VAL A 48 3.89 4.79 -5.62
C VAL A 48 2.74 4.35 -4.72
N ALA A 49 2.65 4.90 -3.51
CA ALA A 49 1.57 4.55 -2.58
C ALA A 49 0.19 4.84 -3.17
N LEU A 50 0.02 6.01 -3.80
CA LEU A 50 -1.25 6.38 -4.44
C LEU A 50 -1.60 5.44 -5.60
N CYS A 51 -0.64 5.08 -6.42
CA CYS A 51 -0.85 4.14 -7.53
C CYS A 51 -1.23 2.75 -7.03
N MET A 52 -0.63 2.29 -5.93
CA MET A 52 -0.98 1.00 -5.35
C MET A 52 -2.39 1.02 -4.77
N ILE A 53 -2.81 2.15 -4.19
CA ILE A 53 -4.20 2.34 -3.74
C ILE A 53 -5.15 2.25 -4.94
N ASP A 54 -4.84 2.95 -6.03
CA ASP A 54 -5.65 2.93 -7.25
C ASP A 54 -5.82 1.50 -7.79
N LEU A 55 -4.75 0.72 -7.79
CA LEU A 55 -4.79 -0.67 -8.23
C LEU A 55 -5.78 -1.49 -7.38
N LYS A 56 -5.75 -1.29 -6.06
CA LYS A 56 -6.65 -2.00 -5.15
C LYS A 56 -8.08 -1.49 -5.24
N LEU A 57 -8.28 -0.20 -5.48
CA LEU A 57 -9.62 0.36 -5.70
C LEU A 57 -10.26 -0.22 -6.96
N ALA A 58 -9.50 -0.40 -8.03
CA ALA A 58 -9.99 -1.04 -9.25
C ALA A 58 -10.45 -2.47 -8.96
N ARG A 59 -9.72 -3.21 -8.12
CA ARG A 59 -10.11 -4.56 -7.70
C ARG A 59 -11.39 -4.53 -6.88
N LEU A 60 -11.52 -3.57 -5.96
CA LEU A 60 -12.71 -3.42 -5.13
C LEU A 60 -13.92 -2.97 -5.93
N ALA A 61 -13.75 -2.26 -7.03
CA ALA A 61 -14.84 -1.91 -7.93
C ALA A 61 -15.44 -3.17 -8.57
N TYR A 62 -14.61 -4.18 -8.84
CA TYR A 62 -15.05 -5.47 -9.35
C TYR A 62 -15.64 -6.36 -8.25
N ASP A 63 -14.97 -6.42 -7.09
CA ASP A 63 -15.37 -7.24 -5.94
C ASP A 63 -15.26 -6.42 -4.65
N PRO A 64 -16.32 -5.70 -4.25
CA PRO A 64 -16.28 -4.83 -3.06
C PRO A 64 -16.05 -5.58 -1.74
N GLY A 65 -16.25 -6.88 -1.73
CA GLY A 65 -16.04 -7.71 -0.54
C GLY A 65 -14.64 -8.31 -0.43
N HIS A 66 -13.71 -7.97 -1.33
CA HIS A 66 -12.37 -8.55 -1.34
C HIS A 66 -11.54 -8.01 -0.17
N VAL A 67 -11.45 -8.80 0.89
CA VAL A 67 -10.86 -8.38 2.18
C VAL A 67 -9.39 -7.99 2.04
N ASP A 68 -8.60 -8.75 1.30
CA ASP A 68 -7.17 -8.46 1.11
C ASP A 68 -6.96 -7.10 0.46
N SER A 69 -7.81 -6.71 -0.50
CA SER A 69 -7.73 -5.40 -1.13
C SER A 69 -8.10 -4.28 -0.17
N ILE A 70 -9.10 -4.50 0.70
CA ILE A 70 -9.48 -3.52 1.73
C ILE A 70 -8.32 -3.31 2.71
N VAL A 71 -7.71 -4.39 3.18
CA VAL A 71 -6.53 -4.34 4.07
C VAL A 71 -5.39 -3.58 3.39
N ASP A 72 -5.13 -3.87 2.12
CA ASP A 72 -4.05 -3.23 1.37
C ASP A 72 -4.28 -1.73 1.20
N VAL A 73 -5.51 -1.29 0.91
CA VAL A 73 -5.84 0.14 0.81
C VAL A 73 -5.53 0.85 2.13
N ILE A 74 -5.97 0.29 3.24
CA ILE A 74 -5.72 0.87 4.57
C ILE A 74 -4.21 0.94 4.84
N GLY A 75 -3.49 -0.13 4.53
CA GLY A 75 -2.05 -0.20 4.72
C GLY A 75 -1.29 0.82 3.89
N TYR A 76 -1.59 0.95 2.61
CA TYR A 76 -0.94 1.94 1.74
C TYR A 76 -1.29 3.36 2.14
N ALA A 77 -2.53 3.62 2.59
CA ALA A 77 -2.92 4.93 3.08
C ALA A 77 -2.13 5.33 4.34
N ALA A 78 -1.91 4.38 5.26
CA ALA A 78 -1.08 4.62 6.43
C ALA A 78 0.38 4.90 6.04
N LEU A 79 0.93 4.14 5.10
CA LEU A 79 2.30 4.32 4.61
C LEU A 79 2.49 5.65 3.89
N LEU A 80 1.45 6.20 3.29
CA LEU A 80 1.53 7.48 2.59
C LEU A 80 2.06 8.60 3.49
N ARG A 81 1.73 8.58 4.77
CA ARG A 81 2.25 9.56 5.74
C ARG A 81 3.75 9.39 5.98
N GLU A 82 4.24 8.17 5.94
CA GLU A 82 5.66 7.87 6.21
C GLU A 82 6.55 8.22 5.02
N VAL A 83 6.03 8.13 3.80
CA VAL A 83 6.85 8.27 2.59
C VAL A 83 6.75 9.63 1.90
N ARG A 84 5.87 10.49 2.36
CA ARG A 84 5.69 11.82 1.78
C ARG A 84 6.88 12.77 2.03
#